data_17f2795398ff0f9cc007356ee4f6cfdb
#
_entry.id   17f2795398ff0f9cc007356ee4f6cfdb
#
_cell.length_a   1.000
_cell.length_b   1.000
_cell.length_c   1.000
_cell.angle_alpha   90.00
_cell.angle_beta   90.00
_cell.angle_gamma   90.00
#
_symmetry.space_group_name_H-M   'P 1'
#
loop_
_entity.id
_entity.type
_entity.pdbx_description
1 polymer ?
#
loop_
_entity_poly.entity_id
_entity_poly.type
_entity_poly.pdbx_seq_one_letter_code
_entity_poly.pdbx_strand_id
1 'polypeptide(L)'
;MNYERVLCERVRKVPPSGIRRFFDIVSEMKDVISLGVGEPDFTTPWRCSDAAIYSLRTGHTHYTSNRGLKELTRLISEYEARFGVRYDPATEVMVTVGASEGIDLALRA
;
A
#
# COMPACT_ATOMS: atom_id res chain seq x y z
N MET A 1 -28.22 -10.09 0.44
CA MET A 1 -27.79 -10.27 -0.97
C MET A 1 -27.20 -11.67 -1.10
N ASN A 2 -27.63 -12.48 -2.07
CA ASN A 2 -27.05 -13.82 -2.22
C ASN A 2 -25.78 -13.73 -3.08
N TYR A 3 -24.62 -13.66 -2.43
CA TYR A 3 -23.31 -13.52 -3.08
C TYR A 3 -22.91 -14.73 -3.94
N GLU A 4 -23.48 -15.92 -3.69
CA GLU A 4 -23.18 -17.12 -4.45
C GLU A 4 -23.56 -17.03 -5.93
N ARG A 5 -24.54 -16.17 -6.26
CA ARG A 5 -24.97 -15.94 -7.65
C ARG A 5 -24.09 -14.96 -8.43
N VAL A 6 -23.30 -14.16 -7.73
CA VAL A 6 -22.52 -13.05 -8.31
C VAL A 6 -21.05 -13.40 -8.43
N LEU A 7 -20.52 -14.20 -7.50
CA LEU A 7 -19.12 -14.60 -7.47
C LEU A 7 -18.86 -15.82 -8.36
N CYS A 8 -17.79 -15.77 -9.13
CA CYS A 8 -17.35 -16.94 -9.89
C CYS A 8 -16.90 -18.06 -8.95
N GLU A 9 -16.97 -19.31 -9.41
CA GLU A 9 -16.68 -20.50 -8.63
C GLU A 9 -15.25 -20.48 -8.02
N ARG A 10 -14.26 -19.97 -8.78
CA ARG A 10 -12.88 -19.85 -8.32
C ARG A 10 -12.76 -18.96 -7.08
N VAL A 11 -13.43 -17.81 -7.06
CA VAL A 11 -13.42 -16.87 -5.93
C VAL A 11 -14.15 -17.44 -4.72
N ARG A 12 -15.26 -18.16 -4.94
CA ARG A 12 -15.99 -18.81 -3.85
C ARG A 12 -15.18 -19.87 -3.11
N LYS A 13 -14.24 -20.51 -3.80
CA LYS A 13 -13.38 -21.56 -3.23
C LYS A 13 -12.18 -20.99 -2.45
N VAL A 14 -11.90 -19.68 -2.54
CA VAL A 14 -10.80 -19.05 -1.78
C VAL A 14 -11.26 -18.83 -0.34
N PRO A 15 -10.64 -19.49 0.63
CA PRO A 15 -11.01 -19.28 2.04
C PRO A 15 -10.61 -17.88 2.51
N PRO A 16 -11.33 -17.29 3.46
CA PRO A 16 -10.91 -16.07 4.12
C PRO A 16 -9.53 -16.22 4.76
N SER A 17 -8.75 -15.14 4.78
CA SER A 17 -7.43 -15.13 5.41
C SER A 17 -7.53 -15.42 6.91
N GLY A 18 -6.89 -16.50 7.37
CA GLY A 18 -6.83 -16.85 8.79
C GLY A 18 -6.12 -15.79 9.65
N ILE A 19 -5.17 -15.07 9.06
CA ILE A 19 -4.44 -13.97 9.73
C ILE A 19 -5.39 -12.83 10.11
N ARG A 20 -6.31 -12.42 9.23
CA ARG A 20 -7.29 -11.37 9.53
C ARG A 20 -8.17 -11.74 10.72
N ARG A 21 -8.67 -12.96 10.75
CA ARG A 21 -9.47 -13.44 11.88
C ARG A 21 -8.70 -13.39 13.20
N PHE A 22 -7.40 -13.66 13.17
CA PHE A 22 -6.55 -13.53 14.35
C PHE A 22 -6.44 -12.07 14.81
N PHE A 23 -6.26 -11.12 13.90
CA PHE A 23 -6.21 -9.69 14.23
C PHE A 23 -7.52 -9.17 14.80
N ASP A 24 -8.67 -9.61 14.27
CA ASP A 24 -9.98 -9.26 14.80
C ASP A 24 -10.09 -9.69 16.28
N ILE A 25 -9.65 -10.91 16.62
CA ILE A 25 -9.65 -11.41 18.00
C ILE A 25 -8.73 -10.57 18.89
N VAL A 26 -7.51 -10.29 18.43
CA VAL A 26 -6.52 -9.51 19.20
C VAL A 26 -6.99 -8.07 19.44
N SER A 27 -7.68 -7.46 18.46
CA SER A 27 -8.20 -6.08 18.60
C SER A 27 -9.29 -5.94 19.68
N GLU A 28 -9.99 -7.02 20.01
CA GLU A 28 -11.01 -7.05 21.07
C GLU A 28 -10.42 -7.35 22.47
N MET A 29 -9.17 -7.79 22.54
CA MET A 29 -8.51 -8.13 23.80
C MET A 29 -7.96 -6.88 24.50
N LYS A 30 -8.19 -6.76 25.81
CA LYS A 30 -7.61 -5.71 26.65
C LYS A 30 -6.31 -6.20 27.27
N ASP A 31 -5.37 -5.29 27.48
CA ASP A 31 -4.09 -5.56 28.19
C ASP A 31 -3.21 -6.64 27.52
N VAL A 32 -3.22 -6.71 26.19
CA VAL A 32 -2.40 -7.61 25.39
C VAL A 32 -1.31 -6.86 24.66
N ILE A 33 -0.08 -7.33 24.76
CA ILE A 33 1.02 -6.86 23.92
C ILE A 33 0.99 -7.69 22.63
N SER A 34 0.60 -7.06 21.52
CA SER A 34 0.56 -7.72 20.21
C SER A 34 1.94 -7.72 19.58
N LEU A 35 2.41 -8.91 19.20
CA LEU A 35 3.60 -9.11 18.37
C LEU A 35 3.21 -9.57 16.95
N GLY A 36 1.95 -9.36 16.56
CA GLY A 36 1.39 -9.94 15.33
C GLY A 36 1.65 -9.10 14.08
N VAL A 37 1.61 -7.79 14.17
CA VAL A 37 1.82 -6.87 13.04
C VAL A 37 3.12 -6.12 13.24
N GLY A 38 3.99 -6.17 12.24
CA GLY A 38 5.21 -5.37 12.22
C GLY A 38 4.91 -3.97 11.69
N GLU A 39 4.44 -3.08 12.55
CA GLU A 39 4.24 -1.66 12.22
C GLU A 39 5.03 -0.77 13.18
N PRO A 40 5.53 0.39 12.71
CA PRO A 40 6.16 1.35 13.60
C PRO A 40 5.16 1.91 14.61
N ASP A 41 5.53 1.97 15.88
CA ASP A 41 4.75 2.59 16.96
C ASP A 41 4.95 4.12 17.06
N PHE A 42 5.70 4.69 16.13
CA PHE A 42 5.91 6.14 16.02
C PHE A 42 4.84 6.79 15.16
N THR A 43 4.38 7.96 15.58
CA THR A 43 3.54 8.79 14.72
C THR A 43 4.32 9.25 13.48
N THR A 44 3.60 9.40 12.37
CA THR A 44 4.18 9.93 11.13
C THR A 44 4.88 11.26 11.41
N PRO A 45 6.12 11.48 10.92
CA PRO A 45 6.81 12.73 11.10
C PRO A 45 5.95 13.92 10.67
N TRP A 46 5.92 14.97 11.51
CA TRP A 46 5.04 16.12 11.30
C TRP A 46 5.20 16.76 9.92
N ARG A 47 6.43 16.80 9.36
CA ARG A 47 6.69 17.32 8.02
C ARG A 47 5.95 16.56 6.92
N CYS A 48 5.84 15.23 7.05
CA CYS A 48 5.10 14.40 6.10
C CYS A 48 3.59 14.67 6.23
N SER A 49 3.09 14.76 7.45
CA SER A 49 1.68 15.04 7.73
C SER A 49 1.28 16.43 7.21
N ASP A 50 2.08 17.45 7.48
CA ASP A 50 1.84 18.81 7.00
C ASP A 50 1.87 18.91 5.47
N ALA A 51 2.82 18.25 4.82
CA ALA A 51 2.89 18.22 3.37
C ALA A 51 1.65 17.56 2.75
N ALA A 52 1.15 16.48 3.34
CA ALA A 52 -0.08 15.82 2.90
C ALA A 52 -1.30 16.73 3.09
N ILE A 53 -1.44 17.38 4.25
CA ILE A 53 -2.53 18.32 4.53
C ILE A 53 -2.46 19.52 3.56
N TYR A 54 -1.29 20.08 3.34
CA TYR A 54 -1.08 21.17 2.40
C TYR A 54 -1.48 20.78 0.98
N SER A 55 -1.06 19.61 0.51
CA SER A 55 -1.43 19.07 -0.80
C SER A 55 -2.94 19.02 -1.00
N LEU A 56 -3.67 18.49 0.00
CA LEU A 56 -5.14 18.43 -0.04
C LEU A 56 -5.77 19.84 -0.06
N ARG A 57 -5.30 20.74 0.79
CA ARG A 57 -5.82 22.13 0.89
C ARG A 57 -5.56 22.94 -0.38
N THR A 58 -4.50 22.64 -1.10
CA THR A 58 -4.15 23.32 -2.37
C THR A 58 -4.72 22.65 -3.61
N GLY A 59 -5.58 21.65 -3.45
CA GLY A 59 -6.33 21.05 -4.54
C GLY A 59 -5.57 20.00 -5.35
N HIS A 60 -4.49 19.43 -4.83
CA HIS A 60 -3.79 18.32 -5.48
C HIS A 60 -4.57 17.00 -5.29
N THR A 61 -5.80 16.96 -5.82
CA THR A 61 -6.77 15.86 -5.65
C THR A 61 -7.21 15.24 -6.99
N HIS A 62 -6.43 15.44 -8.04
CA HIS A 62 -6.71 14.94 -9.38
C HIS A 62 -5.97 13.64 -9.67
N TYR A 63 -6.41 12.94 -10.71
CA TYR A 63 -5.72 11.75 -11.20
C TYR A 63 -4.28 12.07 -11.63
N THR A 64 -3.40 11.13 -11.39
CA THR A 64 -2.02 11.15 -11.88
C THR A 64 -1.88 10.23 -13.11
N SER A 65 -0.66 10.09 -13.62
CA SER A 65 -0.38 9.01 -14.58
C SER A 65 -0.51 7.64 -13.89
N ASN A 66 -0.73 6.58 -14.69
CA ASN A 66 -0.81 5.20 -14.17
C ASN A 66 0.45 4.73 -13.43
N ARG A 67 1.57 5.39 -13.66
CA ARG A 67 2.84 5.11 -12.96
C ARG A 67 3.02 5.95 -11.68
N GLY A 68 2.10 6.87 -11.39
CA GLY A 68 2.20 7.83 -10.29
C GLY A 68 2.72 9.20 -10.74
N LEU A 69 2.97 10.07 -9.77
CA LEU A 69 3.55 11.40 -10.02
C LEU A 69 4.99 11.26 -10.52
N LYS A 70 5.33 11.94 -11.61
CA LYS A 70 6.70 11.93 -12.17
C LYS A 70 7.76 12.37 -11.15
N GLU A 71 7.43 13.35 -10.32
CA GLU A 71 8.31 13.81 -9.27
C GLU A 71 8.57 12.71 -8.22
N LEU A 72 7.53 11.96 -7.84
CA LEU A 72 7.66 10.86 -6.89
C LEU A 72 8.51 9.71 -7.45
N THR A 73 8.29 9.31 -8.71
CA THR A 73 9.09 8.24 -9.34
C THR A 73 10.56 8.64 -9.48
N ARG A 74 10.84 9.95 -9.77
CA ARG A 74 12.20 10.49 -9.79
C ARG A 74 12.85 10.41 -8.40
N LEU A 75 12.16 10.85 -7.36
CA LEU A 75 12.67 10.83 -5.99
C LEU A 75 12.90 9.40 -5.48
N ILE A 76 12.05 8.44 -5.86
CA ILE A 76 12.25 7.02 -5.55
C ILE A 76 13.53 6.53 -6.21
N SER A 77 13.75 6.81 -7.49
CA SER A 77 14.98 6.41 -8.20
C SER A 77 16.24 7.02 -7.56
N GLU A 78 16.20 8.29 -7.16
CA GLU A 78 17.30 8.95 -6.46
C GLU A 78 17.55 8.35 -5.07
N TYR A 79 16.49 7.95 -4.36
CA TYR A 79 16.61 7.30 -3.08
C TYR A 79 17.27 5.93 -3.20
N GLU A 80 16.84 5.11 -4.14
CA GLU A 80 17.40 3.78 -4.39
C GLU A 80 18.86 3.84 -4.86
N ALA A 81 19.23 4.87 -5.62
CA ALA A 81 20.61 5.09 -6.04
C ALA A 81 21.61 5.18 -4.87
N ARG A 82 21.15 5.57 -3.67
CA ARG A 82 21.97 5.62 -2.44
C ARG A 82 22.37 4.22 -1.96
N PHE A 83 21.63 3.18 -2.37
CA PHE A 83 21.94 1.77 -2.09
C PHE A 83 22.64 1.08 -3.25
N GLY A 84 23.09 1.85 -4.26
CA GLY A 84 23.81 1.32 -5.42
C GLY A 84 22.92 0.79 -6.53
N VAL A 85 21.60 0.92 -6.41
CA VAL A 85 20.64 0.50 -7.43
C VAL A 85 20.14 1.72 -8.20
N ARG A 86 20.17 1.65 -9.54
CA ARG A 86 19.72 2.73 -10.43
C ARG A 86 18.60 2.26 -11.32
N TYR A 87 17.48 2.96 -11.28
CA TYR A 87 16.32 2.73 -12.11
C TYR A 87 16.01 3.96 -12.96
N ASP A 88 15.56 3.76 -14.18
CA ASP A 88 14.96 4.84 -14.97
C ASP A 88 13.58 5.19 -14.39
N PRO A 89 13.38 6.40 -13.85
CA PRO A 89 12.13 6.78 -13.22
C PRO A 89 10.93 6.80 -14.19
N ALA A 90 11.18 6.89 -15.50
CA ALA A 90 10.12 6.92 -16.51
C ALA A 90 9.63 5.52 -16.92
N THR A 91 10.50 4.51 -16.84
CA THR A 91 10.21 3.18 -17.41
C THR A 91 10.27 2.04 -16.37
N GLU A 92 11.07 2.19 -15.31
CA GLU A 92 11.38 1.13 -14.36
C GLU A 92 10.79 1.35 -12.96
N VAL A 93 10.12 2.49 -12.73
CA VAL A 93 9.47 2.80 -11.44
C VAL A 93 7.99 2.99 -11.64
N MET A 94 7.19 2.36 -10.77
CA MET A 94 5.74 2.51 -10.71
C MET A 94 5.27 2.58 -9.26
N VAL A 95 4.38 3.52 -8.97
CA VAL A 95 3.73 3.66 -7.66
C VAL A 95 2.45 2.85 -7.68
N THR A 96 2.27 1.97 -6.69
CA THR A 96 1.10 1.09 -6.55
C THR A 96 0.32 1.39 -5.28
N VAL A 97 -0.92 0.95 -5.22
CA VAL A 97 -1.76 1.04 -4.02
C VAL A 97 -1.36 -0.08 -3.04
N GLY A 98 -0.22 0.10 -2.41
CA GLY A 98 0.38 -0.85 -1.49
C GLY A 98 1.18 -1.97 -2.17
N ALA A 99 1.96 -2.69 -1.37
CA ALA A 99 2.83 -3.77 -1.83
C ALA A 99 2.06 -4.95 -2.46
N SER A 100 0.82 -5.19 -2.01
CA SER A 100 0.00 -6.28 -2.55
C SER A 100 -0.34 -6.09 -4.02
N GLU A 101 -0.64 -4.86 -4.45
CA GLU A 101 -0.84 -4.56 -5.88
C GLU A 101 0.46 -4.73 -6.66
N GLY A 102 1.58 -4.26 -6.12
CA GLY A 102 2.89 -4.43 -6.76
C GLY A 102 3.23 -5.91 -7.00
N ILE A 103 2.99 -6.76 -6.01
CA ILE A 103 3.20 -8.20 -6.12
C ILE A 103 2.24 -8.82 -7.14
N ASP A 104 0.95 -8.47 -7.09
CA ASP A 104 -0.06 -9.01 -8.03
C ASP A 104 0.28 -8.63 -9.48
N LEU A 105 0.68 -7.38 -9.73
CA LEU A 105 1.09 -6.92 -11.05
C LEU A 105 2.35 -7.66 -11.55
N ALA A 106 3.35 -7.83 -10.69
CA ALA A 106 4.57 -8.56 -11.05
C ALA A 106 4.30 -10.04 -11.38
N LEU A 107 3.33 -10.65 -10.70
CA LEU A 107 2.95 -12.05 -10.97
C LEU A 107 2.09 -12.21 -12.23
N ARG A 108 1.46 -11.14 -12.71
CA ARG A 108 0.63 -11.16 -13.94
C ARG A 108 1.41 -10.81 -15.20
N ALA A 109 2.55 -10.13 -15.07
CA ALA A 109 3.41 -9.75 -16.18
C ALA A 109 4.28 -10.92 -16.67
#